data_538433f183f051c2ffdf9f91c60d4cc5
#
_entry.id   538433f183f051c2ffdf9f91c60d4cc5
#
_cell.length_a   1.000
_cell.length_b   1.000
_cell.length_c   1.000
_cell.angle_alpha   90.00
_cell.angle_beta   90.00
_cell.angle_gamma   90.00
#
_symmetry.space_group_name_H-M   'P 1'
#
loop_
_entity.id
_entity.type
_entity.pdbx_description
1 polymer ?
#
loop_
_entity_poly.entity_id
_entity_poly.type
_entity_poly.pdbx_seq_one_letter_code
_entity_poly.pdbx_strand_id
1 'polypeptide(L)'
;MPFPGYASVGGETETMSFLCTSTSLPGMTVTEVPIPFRGRELYVAGDRTFTTWTTTILNDTDFLLRNAYERWLNGINNMSDNEGLVNPADYQVDAFVDQLDRNGNVIKSYTFRGMFPLSLDDIALDYGTNNAVESFTATHRYQYFETNTTT
;
A
#
# COMPACT_ATOMS: atom_id res chain seq x y z
N MET A 1 9.62 0.50 -1.33
CA MET A 1 8.77 0.67 -0.13
C MET A 1 9.55 0.13 1.07
N PRO A 2 9.89 0.95 2.07
CA PRO A 2 10.54 0.46 3.28
C PRO A 2 9.58 -0.35 4.15
N PHE A 3 10.13 -1.24 4.96
CA PHE A 3 9.41 -1.96 6.01
C PHE A 3 9.81 -1.39 7.38
N PRO A 4 8.92 -1.43 8.39
CA PRO A 4 9.31 -1.02 9.74
C PRO A 4 10.40 -1.96 10.29
N GLY A 5 11.28 -1.42 11.15
CA GLY A 5 12.48 -2.14 11.59
C GLY A 5 12.22 -3.49 12.26
N TYR A 6 11.08 -3.67 12.92
CA TYR A 6 10.71 -4.96 13.54
C TYR A 6 10.24 -6.02 12.52
N ALA A 7 9.81 -5.61 11.33
CA ALA A 7 9.35 -6.52 10.27
C ALA A 7 10.46 -6.84 9.27
N SER A 8 11.52 -6.04 9.21
CA SER A 8 12.62 -6.17 8.26
C SER A 8 13.74 -7.04 8.81
N VAL A 9 14.24 -7.96 7.99
CA VAL A 9 15.49 -8.73 8.22
C VAL A 9 16.62 -8.28 7.29
N GLY A 10 16.33 -7.39 6.34
CA GLY A 10 17.29 -6.83 5.38
C GLY A 10 17.02 -7.28 3.94
N GLY A 11 17.10 -6.33 3.02
CA GLY A 11 16.93 -6.59 1.58
C GLY A 11 15.50 -6.51 1.06
N GLU A 12 14.46 -6.48 1.92
CA GLU A 12 13.06 -6.50 1.48
C GLU A 12 12.69 -5.31 0.61
N THR A 13 13.27 -4.14 0.87
CA THR A 13 12.96 -2.92 0.10
C THR A 13 13.42 -3.04 -1.35
N GLU A 14 14.61 -3.58 -1.58
CA GLU A 14 15.15 -3.82 -2.93
C GLU A 14 14.39 -4.95 -3.62
N THR A 15 14.15 -6.05 -2.90
CA THR A 15 13.40 -7.21 -3.40
C THR A 15 11.97 -6.81 -3.78
N MET A 16 11.32 -5.94 -2.98
CA MET A 16 10.00 -5.42 -3.29
C MET A 16 9.95 -4.65 -4.61
N SER A 17 10.96 -3.83 -4.91
CA SER A 17 11.01 -3.09 -6.17
C SER A 17 11.18 -4.00 -7.38
N PHE A 18 11.76 -5.17 -7.19
CA PHE A 18 12.01 -6.16 -8.24
C PHE A 18 10.82 -7.13 -8.44
N LEU A 19 10.19 -7.59 -7.36
CA LEU A 19 9.13 -8.60 -7.38
C LEU A 19 7.71 -8.00 -7.50
N CYS A 20 7.53 -6.71 -7.33
CA CYS A 20 6.25 -6.07 -7.55
C CYS A 20 5.93 -6.01 -9.05
N THR A 21 4.93 -6.77 -9.49
CA THR A 21 4.55 -6.87 -10.90
C THR A 21 3.53 -5.84 -11.33
N SER A 22 2.64 -5.44 -10.43
CA SER A 22 1.63 -4.44 -10.73
C SER A 22 1.27 -3.61 -9.50
N THR A 23 0.98 -2.37 -9.74
CA THR A 23 0.42 -1.43 -8.77
C THR A 23 -0.43 -0.39 -9.48
N SER A 24 -1.26 0.31 -8.74
CA SER A 24 -2.05 1.43 -9.24
C SER A 24 -1.50 2.76 -8.69
N LEU A 25 -1.70 3.82 -9.42
CA LEU A 25 -1.48 5.16 -8.88
C LEU A 25 -2.65 5.52 -7.95
N PRO A 26 -2.40 6.26 -6.85
CA PRO A 26 -3.43 6.55 -5.86
C PRO A 26 -4.51 7.46 -6.42
N GLY A 27 -5.76 7.13 -6.11
CA GLY A 27 -6.91 7.96 -6.37
C GLY A 27 -7.28 8.82 -5.18
N MET A 28 -7.93 9.95 -5.44
CA MET A 28 -8.50 10.83 -4.42
C MET A 28 -9.88 11.29 -4.84
N THR A 29 -10.76 11.48 -3.87
CA THR A 29 -12.11 11.97 -4.07
C THR A 29 -12.36 13.11 -3.10
N VAL A 30 -12.97 14.19 -3.59
CA VAL A 30 -13.50 15.25 -2.74
C VAL A 30 -15.00 15.08 -2.72
N THR A 31 -15.57 14.95 -1.53
CA THR A 31 -17.01 14.84 -1.35
C THR A 31 -17.68 16.20 -1.61
N GLU A 32 -18.90 16.16 -2.08
CA GLU A 32 -19.73 17.35 -2.24
C GLU A 32 -20.68 17.51 -1.05
N VAL A 33 -20.92 18.75 -0.66
CA VAL A 33 -21.92 19.10 0.37
C VAL A 33 -23.05 19.85 -0.32
N PRO A 34 -24.23 19.23 -0.48
CA PRO A 34 -25.38 19.90 -1.07
C PRO A 34 -26.00 20.88 -0.08
N ILE A 35 -26.25 22.09 -0.52
CA ILE A 35 -26.94 23.15 0.23
C ILE A 35 -28.22 23.49 -0.52
N PRO A 36 -29.41 23.20 0.05
CA PRO A 36 -30.67 23.53 -0.59
C PRO A 36 -30.88 25.05 -0.60
N PHE A 37 -31.15 25.61 -1.79
CA PHE A 37 -31.39 27.03 -1.95
C PHE A 37 -32.52 27.28 -2.98
N ARG A 38 -33.66 27.77 -2.53
CA ARG A 38 -34.80 28.23 -3.35
C ARG A 38 -35.19 27.30 -4.51
N GLY A 39 -35.38 26.00 -4.20
CA GLY A 39 -35.84 24.99 -5.19
C GLY A 39 -34.71 24.35 -6.01
N ARG A 40 -33.45 24.64 -5.74
CA ARG A 40 -32.28 23.94 -6.29
C ARG A 40 -31.21 23.72 -5.23
N GLU A 41 -30.31 22.83 -5.50
CA GLU A 41 -29.16 22.57 -4.65
C GLU A 41 -27.92 23.32 -5.16
N LEU A 42 -27.18 23.89 -4.25
CA LEU A 42 -25.84 24.43 -4.47
C LEU A 42 -24.83 23.45 -3.87
N TYR A 43 -23.76 23.17 -4.57
CA TYR A 43 -22.74 22.22 -4.14
C TYR A 43 -21.48 22.95 -3.68
N VAL A 44 -20.99 22.57 -2.50
CA VAL A 44 -19.73 23.06 -1.95
C VAL A 44 -18.82 21.86 -1.74
N ALA A 45 -17.50 22.04 -1.94
CA ALA A 45 -16.53 21.00 -1.72
C ALA A 45 -16.45 20.64 -0.23
N GLY A 46 -16.55 19.36 0.07
CA GLY A 46 -16.42 18.78 1.40
C GLY A 46 -15.05 18.13 1.63
N ASP A 47 -15.04 17.07 2.42
CA ASP A 47 -13.82 16.38 2.83
C ASP A 47 -13.18 15.59 1.69
N ARG A 48 -11.85 15.48 1.73
CA ARG A 48 -11.08 14.65 0.81
C ARG A 48 -10.89 13.27 1.40
N THR A 49 -11.12 12.25 0.58
CA THR A 49 -10.88 10.85 0.89
C THR A 49 -9.91 10.22 -0.10
N PHE A 50 -9.14 9.25 0.37
CA PHE A 50 -8.17 8.51 -0.42
C PHE A 50 -8.59 7.04 -0.52
N THR A 51 -8.41 6.46 -1.69
CA THR A 51 -8.61 5.01 -1.91
C THR A 51 -7.47 4.22 -1.31
N THR A 52 -7.70 2.94 -1.00
CA THR A 52 -6.63 2.01 -0.64
C THR A 52 -5.66 1.81 -1.80
N TRP A 53 -4.42 1.49 -1.47
CA TRP A 53 -3.39 1.20 -2.46
C TRP A 53 -3.06 -0.28 -2.45
N THR A 54 -3.07 -0.89 -3.64
CA THR A 54 -2.83 -2.31 -3.81
C THR A 54 -1.57 -2.57 -4.63
N THR A 55 -0.82 -3.59 -4.23
CA THR A 55 0.36 -4.07 -4.93
C THR A 55 0.27 -5.56 -5.13
N THR A 56 0.55 -6.04 -6.35
CA THR A 56 0.67 -7.47 -6.63
C THR A 56 2.14 -7.85 -6.69
N ILE A 57 2.51 -8.83 -5.90
CA ILE A 57 3.89 -9.23 -5.64
C ILE A 57 4.06 -10.70 -6.00
N LEU A 58 5.12 -11.01 -6.75
CA LEU A 58 5.53 -12.40 -6.97
C LEU A 58 6.08 -12.97 -5.66
N ASN A 59 5.68 -14.21 -5.37
CA ASN A 59 6.21 -14.92 -4.23
C ASN A 59 7.58 -15.53 -4.58
N ASP A 60 8.56 -15.32 -3.72
CA ASP A 60 9.87 -15.93 -3.84
C ASP A 60 9.93 -17.24 -3.03
N THR A 61 10.84 -18.14 -3.41
CA THR A 61 11.07 -19.43 -2.72
C THR A 61 11.39 -19.27 -1.23
N ASP A 62 11.99 -18.15 -0.86
CA ASP A 62 12.34 -17.86 0.54
C ASP A 62 11.22 -17.16 1.31
N PHE A 63 10.10 -16.84 0.64
CA PHE A 63 8.97 -16.11 1.23
C PHE A 63 9.36 -14.80 1.92
N LEU A 64 10.45 -14.16 1.48
CA LEU A 64 11.03 -13.00 2.16
C LEU A 64 10.02 -11.87 2.35
N LEU A 65 9.35 -11.46 1.27
CA LEU A 65 8.36 -10.38 1.32
C LEU A 65 7.10 -10.79 2.05
N ARG A 66 6.59 -11.99 1.81
CA ARG A 66 5.42 -12.51 2.51
C ARG A 66 5.63 -12.54 4.02
N ASN A 67 6.76 -13.06 4.46
CA ASN A 67 7.13 -13.10 5.87
C ASN A 67 7.29 -11.70 6.47
N ALA A 68 7.82 -10.73 5.71
CA ALA A 68 7.93 -9.35 6.17
C ALA A 68 6.55 -8.71 6.39
N TYR A 69 5.60 -8.93 5.47
CA TYR A 69 4.23 -8.46 5.64
C TYR A 69 3.51 -9.13 6.81
N GLU A 70 3.68 -10.43 6.98
CA GLU A 70 3.10 -11.17 8.09
C GLU A 70 3.63 -10.67 9.43
N ARG A 71 4.94 -10.42 9.55
CA ARG A 71 5.52 -9.78 10.73
C ARG A 71 4.98 -8.38 10.95
N TRP A 72 4.81 -7.61 9.88
CA TRP A 72 4.27 -6.25 9.97
C TRP A 72 2.84 -6.25 10.51
N LEU A 73 1.96 -7.08 9.93
CA LEU A 73 0.58 -7.23 10.41
C LEU A 73 0.52 -7.77 11.84
N ASN A 74 1.38 -8.73 12.19
CA ASN A 74 1.44 -9.28 13.54
C ASN A 74 1.93 -8.24 14.56
N GLY A 75 2.81 -7.32 14.18
CA GLY A 75 3.22 -6.20 15.04
C GLY A 75 2.11 -5.18 15.26
N ILE A 76 1.23 -4.98 14.27
CA ILE A 76 0.06 -4.09 14.41
C ILE A 76 -0.97 -4.72 15.36
N ASN A 77 -1.23 -6.03 15.18
CA ASN A 77 -2.12 -6.79 16.07
C ASN A 77 -1.63 -8.24 16.14
N ASN A 78 -1.11 -8.63 17.28
CA ASN A 78 -0.59 -9.97 17.51
C ASN A 78 -1.74 -10.99 17.52
N MET A 79 -1.59 -12.05 16.74
CA MET A 79 -2.60 -13.10 16.58
C MET A 79 -2.86 -13.89 17.87
N SER A 80 -1.87 -14.01 18.77
CA SER A 80 -1.99 -14.81 19.99
C SER A 80 -2.65 -14.04 21.14
N ASP A 81 -2.26 -12.78 21.33
CA ASP A 81 -2.58 -12.03 22.53
C ASP A 81 -3.53 -10.86 22.26
N ASN A 82 -3.76 -10.53 20.99
CA ASN A 82 -4.44 -9.32 20.51
C ASN A 82 -3.82 -8.01 21.03
N GLU A 83 -2.56 -8.07 21.45
CA GLU A 83 -1.77 -6.90 21.76
C GLU A 83 -1.07 -6.39 20.50
N GLY A 84 -0.85 -5.08 20.41
CA GLY A 84 -0.20 -4.48 19.26
C GLY A 84 0.52 -3.19 19.60
N LEU A 85 1.23 -2.66 18.61
CA LEU A 85 1.93 -1.38 18.74
C LEU A 85 0.91 -0.25 18.90
N VAL A 86 0.97 0.44 20.02
CA VAL A 86 0.03 1.52 20.36
C VAL A 86 0.36 2.82 19.62
N ASN A 87 1.65 3.05 19.34
CA ASN A 87 2.09 4.28 18.69
C ASN A 87 2.10 4.09 17.17
N PRO A 88 1.32 4.89 16.40
CA PRO A 88 1.30 4.82 14.95
C PRO A 88 2.68 4.99 14.29
N ALA A 89 3.57 5.77 14.88
CA ALA A 89 4.90 5.98 14.34
C ALA A 89 5.76 4.69 14.30
N ASP A 90 5.41 3.67 15.07
CA ASP A 90 6.18 2.43 15.15
C ASP A 90 5.81 1.46 14.02
N TYR A 91 4.59 1.53 13.47
CA TYR A 91 4.13 0.64 12.40
C TYR A 91 3.82 1.35 11.07
N GLN A 92 3.76 2.66 11.05
CA GLN A 92 3.57 3.42 9.82
C GLN A 92 4.91 3.72 9.16
N VAL A 93 4.95 3.61 7.84
CA VAL A 93 6.12 3.94 7.03
C VAL A 93 5.71 4.78 5.82
N ASP A 94 6.65 5.54 5.28
CA ASP A 94 6.45 6.26 4.03
C ASP A 94 6.84 5.39 2.85
N ALA A 95 6.04 5.38 1.80
CA ALA A 95 6.33 4.64 0.57
C ALA A 95 6.43 5.58 -0.63
N PHE A 96 7.19 5.14 -1.63
CA PHE A 96 7.45 5.91 -2.84
C PHE A 96 7.09 5.07 -4.06
N VAL A 97 6.47 5.71 -5.05
CA VAL A 97 6.16 5.13 -6.35
C VAL A 97 6.55 6.13 -7.42
N ASP A 98 7.44 5.72 -8.29
CA ASP A 98 7.90 6.52 -9.42
C ASP A 98 7.37 5.94 -10.72
N GLN A 99 6.73 6.78 -11.52
CA GLN A 99 6.38 6.44 -12.88
C GLN A 99 7.52 6.80 -13.80
N LEU A 100 8.00 5.80 -14.55
CA LEU A 100 9.12 5.97 -15.50
C LEU A 100 8.61 6.11 -16.93
N ASP A 101 9.38 6.83 -17.74
CA ASP A 101 9.22 6.83 -19.18
C ASP A 101 9.88 5.59 -19.84
N ARG A 102 9.79 5.46 -21.16
CA ARG A 102 10.40 4.36 -21.90
C ARG A 102 11.94 4.35 -21.78
N ASN A 103 12.55 5.47 -21.45
CA ASN A 103 14.01 5.61 -21.32
C ASN A 103 14.49 5.41 -19.87
N GLY A 104 13.58 5.13 -18.93
CA GLY A 104 13.88 4.96 -17.51
C GLY A 104 13.96 6.26 -16.71
N ASN A 105 13.56 7.40 -17.28
CA ASN A 105 13.52 8.66 -16.55
C ASN A 105 12.22 8.77 -15.75
N VAL A 106 12.31 9.30 -14.54
CA VAL A 106 11.15 9.54 -13.69
C VAL A 106 10.29 10.68 -14.26
N ILE A 107 9.05 10.35 -14.63
CA ILE A 107 8.06 11.34 -15.11
C ILE A 107 7.31 11.94 -13.93
N LYS A 108 6.90 11.10 -12.97
CA LYS A 108 6.12 11.52 -11.83
C LYS A 108 6.41 10.66 -10.61
N SER A 109 6.55 11.31 -9.46
CA SER A 109 6.77 10.67 -8.16
C SER A 109 5.56 10.86 -7.25
N TYR A 110 5.20 9.79 -6.57
CA TYR A 110 4.18 9.77 -5.52
C TYR A 110 4.82 9.33 -4.21
N THR A 111 4.60 10.08 -3.16
CA THR A 111 5.02 9.75 -1.80
C THR A 111 3.81 9.50 -0.94
N PHE A 112 3.66 8.28 -0.45
CA PHE A 112 2.61 7.92 0.51
C PHE A 112 3.11 8.16 1.92
N ARG A 113 2.33 8.89 2.71
CA ARG A 113 2.67 9.23 4.09
C ARG A 113 1.86 8.40 5.07
N GLY A 114 2.55 7.85 6.06
CA GLY A 114 1.94 7.07 7.13
C GLY A 114 1.22 5.83 6.62
N MET A 115 1.86 5.06 5.75
CA MET A 115 1.31 3.86 5.15
C MET A 115 1.49 2.64 6.05
N PHE A 116 0.48 1.76 6.05
CA PHE A 116 0.51 0.47 6.72
C PHE A 116 -0.34 -0.56 5.97
N PRO A 117 -0.06 -1.86 6.07
CA PRO A 117 -0.84 -2.89 5.42
C PRO A 117 -2.19 -3.08 6.12
N LEU A 118 -3.25 -3.27 5.33
CA LEU A 118 -4.58 -3.64 5.80
C LEU A 118 -4.81 -5.14 5.71
N SER A 119 -4.44 -5.72 4.58
CA SER A 119 -4.67 -7.13 4.28
C SER A 119 -3.62 -7.69 3.34
N LEU A 120 -3.42 -8.99 3.47
CA LEU A 120 -2.73 -9.83 2.51
C LEU A 120 -3.72 -10.84 1.96
N ASP A 121 -3.77 -10.97 0.66
CA ASP A 121 -4.58 -12.00 0.03
C ASP A 121 -3.92 -13.38 0.22
N ASP A 122 -4.74 -14.42 0.13
CA ASP A 122 -4.30 -15.81 0.14
C ASP A 122 -3.51 -16.16 -1.12
N ILE A 123 -2.63 -17.14 -1.00
CA ILE A 123 -1.95 -17.76 -2.13
C ILE A 123 -2.64 -19.08 -2.40
N ALA A 124 -3.26 -19.22 -3.57
CA ALA A 124 -3.89 -20.47 -3.98
C ALA A 124 -2.82 -21.53 -4.29
N LEU A 125 -2.85 -22.63 -3.58
CA LEU A 125 -1.97 -23.76 -3.81
C LEU A 125 -2.73 -24.85 -4.57
N ASP A 126 -2.31 -25.13 -5.81
CA ASP A 126 -2.93 -26.14 -6.65
C ASP A 126 -1.85 -27.07 -7.24
N TYR A 127 -1.97 -28.36 -6.95
CA TYR A 127 -1.05 -29.38 -7.45
C TYR A 127 -1.09 -29.55 -8.97
N GLY A 128 -2.19 -29.13 -9.62
CA GLY A 128 -2.35 -29.21 -11.08
C GLY A 128 -1.67 -28.08 -11.87
N THR A 129 -1.30 -26.99 -11.23
CA THR A 129 -0.70 -25.79 -11.87
C THR A 129 0.82 -25.76 -11.74
N ASN A 130 1.51 -26.64 -12.47
CA ASN A 130 2.96 -26.80 -12.33
C ASN A 130 3.81 -25.68 -12.96
N ASN A 131 3.22 -24.77 -13.76
CA ASN A 131 3.93 -23.72 -14.49
C ASN A 131 3.43 -22.31 -14.17
N ALA A 132 2.71 -22.14 -13.08
CA ALA A 132 2.25 -20.82 -12.63
C ALA A 132 3.21 -20.27 -11.55
N VAL A 133 3.58 -19.02 -11.70
CA VAL A 133 4.33 -18.30 -10.65
C VAL A 133 3.33 -17.84 -9.59
N GLU A 134 3.61 -18.16 -8.34
CA GLU A 134 2.79 -17.70 -7.21
C GLU A 134 2.88 -16.19 -7.06
N SER A 135 1.73 -15.58 -6.82
CA SER A 135 1.65 -14.15 -6.51
C SER A 135 0.62 -13.90 -5.43
N PHE A 136 0.79 -12.84 -4.70
CA PHE A 136 -0.18 -12.38 -3.71
C PHE A 136 -0.37 -10.87 -3.83
N THR A 137 -1.51 -10.39 -3.37
CA THR A 137 -1.84 -8.97 -3.35
C THR A 137 -1.76 -8.45 -1.92
N ALA A 138 -1.08 -7.34 -1.74
CA ALA A 138 -1.06 -6.61 -0.48
C ALA A 138 -1.85 -5.31 -0.64
N THR A 139 -2.81 -5.09 0.26
CA THR A 139 -3.60 -3.87 0.31
C THR A 139 -3.13 -3.00 1.46
N HIS A 140 -2.90 -1.72 1.16
CA HIS A 140 -2.36 -0.75 2.09
C HIS A 140 -3.33 0.41 2.32
N ARG A 141 -3.28 0.97 3.51
CA ARG A 141 -3.87 2.25 3.85
C ARG A 141 -2.77 3.26 4.13
N TYR A 142 -3.01 4.51 3.77
CA TYR A 142 -2.11 5.63 4.02
C TYR A 142 -2.93 6.85 4.45
N GLN A 143 -2.29 7.81 5.09
CA GLN A 143 -2.96 9.01 5.57
C GLN A 143 -3.24 9.99 4.43
N TYR A 144 -2.23 10.27 3.63
CA TYR A 144 -2.32 11.11 2.43
C TYR A 144 -1.14 10.81 1.50
N PHE A 145 -1.18 11.33 0.31
CA PHE A 145 -0.05 11.28 -0.60
C PHE A 145 0.32 12.66 -1.12
N GLU A 146 1.58 12.80 -1.45
CA GLU A 146 2.17 13.98 -2.08
C GLU A 146 2.67 13.61 -3.46
N THR A 147 2.65 14.57 -4.38
CA THR A 147 3.25 14.41 -5.72
C THR A 147 4.18 15.58 -5.99
N ASN A 148 5.04 15.43 -6.98
CA ASN A 148 5.90 16.53 -7.43
C ASN A 148 5.14 17.78 -7.95
N THR A 149 3.81 17.72 -7.99
CA THR A 149 2.93 18.85 -8.37
C THR A 149 2.09 19.40 -7.22
N THR A 150 2.10 18.73 -6.04
CA THR A 150 1.28 19.13 -4.88
C THR A 150 2.10 19.56 -3.67
N THR A 151 3.42 19.51 -3.77
CA THR A 151 4.39 19.99 -2.77
C THR A 151 4.89 21.36 -3.14
#